data_de9410158cda95c88c6dfdec2cb75b85
#
_entry.id   de9410158cda95c88c6dfdec2cb75b85
#
_cell.length_a   1.000
_cell.length_b   1.000
_cell.length_c   1.000
_cell.angle_alpha   90.00
_cell.angle_beta   90.00
_cell.angle_gamma   90.00
#
_symmetry.space_group_name_H-M   'P 1'
#
loop_
_entity.id
_entity.type
_entity.pdbx_description
1 polymer ?
#
loop_
_entity_poly.entity_id
_entity_poly.type
_entity_poly.pdbx_seq_one_letter_code
_entity_poly.pdbx_strand_id
1 'polypeptide(L)'
;TNETVAEHREQILAGGRRFKYPRQYARHKLVFNAIIIIIVTILIAAVIIWWQLYPAQNTSTFFYRLTRILPVPVATVDGAQVKYSDYLMSLSGSQHYLQQSERLNLDSDDGKRQIEFIKRQALDGAIADTYAEKIAKEKGITITDKQVDDVIASSLNTVSGRISQDVYDDSTLSTLGYTSDEYRHIIQRSLVRQAVAYEIDTKAASAKKAAESLIAGAKNPSLITLSKQLQSKGYDASIGASGLVPKTNHDGGLTQEAMKLKKSQVSGFFRSTTGDGYYLVQLVNSTDTQLSYNFLRIPLTMFNQQLKTLAENKKIQEYISVKQTSSEIIRR
;
A
#
# COMPACT_ATOMS: atom_id res chain seq x y z
N THR A 1 22.29 71.78 -53.93
CA THR A 1 23.19 72.54 -52.99
C THR A 1 23.34 71.68 -51.71
N ASN A 2 24.42 71.92 -50.98
CA ASN A 2 24.76 71.04 -49.81
C ASN A 2 23.69 71.04 -48.71
N GLU A 3 22.80 72.03 -48.59
CA GLU A 3 21.66 72.02 -47.65
C GLU A 3 20.61 71.02 -47.98
N THR A 4 20.25 70.84 -49.23
CA THR A 4 19.22 69.83 -49.62
C THR A 4 19.69 68.39 -49.41
N VAL A 5 20.99 68.16 -49.45
CA VAL A 5 21.58 66.82 -49.16
C VAL A 5 21.58 66.55 -47.65
N ALA A 6 21.81 67.59 -46.82
CA ALA A 6 21.77 67.45 -45.37
C ALA A 6 20.33 67.17 -44.86
N GLU A 7 19.33 67.87 -45.37
CA GLU A 7 17.92 67.66 -45.05
C GLU A 7 17.45 66.27 -45.49
N HIS A 8 17.85 65.79 -46.65
CA HIS A 8 17.48 64.47 -47.13
C HIS A 8 18.13 63.37 -46.25
N ARG A 9 19.35 63.59 -45.78
CA ARG A 9 20.06 62.67 -44.90
C ARG A 9 19.43 62.67 -43.50
N GLU A 10 18.98 63.78 -42.96
CA GLU A 10 18.24 63.80 -41.69
C GLU A 10 16.89 63.09 -41.77
N GLN A 11 16.15 63.25 -42.88
CA GLN A 11 14.88 62.58 -43.11
C GLN A 11 15.05 61.05 -43.20
N ILE A 12 16.09 60.56 -43.86
CA ILE A 12 16.41 59.14 -43.95
C ILE A 12 16.85 58.60 -42.58
N LEU A 13 17.63 59.31 -41.81
CA LEU A 13 18.05 58.93 -40.47
C LEU A 13 16.88 58.96 -39.44
N ALA A 14 15.98 59.92 -39.56
CA ALA A 14 14.75 59.99 -38.74
C ALA A 14 13.79 58.85 -39.06
N GLY A 15 13.65 58.48 -40.34
CA GLY A 15 12.89 57.32 -40.77
C GLY A 15 13.46 55.99 -40.25
N GLY A 16 14.80 55.86 -40.30
CA GLY A 16 15.50 54.67 -39.77
C GLY A 16 15.37 54.50 -38.25
N ARG A 17 15.36 55.59 -37.50
CA ARG A 17 15.12 55.57 -36.04
C ARG A 17 13.70 55.14 -35.68
N ARG A 18 12.68 55.53 -36.44
CA ARG A 18 11.29 55.16 -36.20
C ARG A 18 11.03 53.65 -36.36
N PHE A 19 11.76 52.94 -37.23
CA PHE A 19 11.61 51.51 -37.43
C PHE A 19 12.37 50.65 -36.40
N LYS A 20 13.42 51.15 -35.76
CA LYS A 20 14.26 50.37 -34.85
C LYS A 20 13.65 50.20 -33.45
N TYR A 21 12.95 51.20 -32.92
CA TYR A 21 12.36 51.19 -31.56
C TYR A 21 11.06 50.40 -31.43
N PRO A 22 10.09 50.43 -32.37
CA PRO A 22 8.83 49.70 -32.19
C PRO A 22 9.02 48.17 -32.23
N ARG A 23 9.99 47.65 -32.97
CA ARG A 23 10.25 46.21 -33.04
C ARG A 23 10.81 45.59 -31.76
N GLN A 24 11.66 46.29 -31.05
CA GLN A 24 12.17 45.77 -29.76
C GLN A 24 11.08 45.83 -28.69
N TYR A 25 10.31 46.90 -28.62
CA TYR A 25 9.22 47.02 -27.66
C TYR A 25 8.07 46.02 -27.93
N ALA A 26 7.79 45.73 -29.18
CA ALA A 26 6.82 44.69 -29.57
C ALA A 26 7.27 43.28 -29.21
N ARG A 27 8.58 42.96 -29.33
CA ARG A 27 9.12 41.66 -28.90
C ARG A 27 8.99 41.43 -27.40
N HIS A 28 9.25 42.40 -26.56
CA HIS A 28 9.07 42.31 -25.11
C HIS A 28 7.61 42.11 -24.73
N LYS A 29 6.67 42.79 -25.38
CA LYS A 29 5.23 42.58 -25.15
C LYS A 29 4.77 41.21 -25.58
N LEU A 30 5.26 40.69 -26.72
CA LEU A 30 4.93 39.34 -27.16
C LEU A 30 5.46 38.26 -26.20
N VAL A 31 6.68 38.39 -25.71
CA VAL A 31 7.23 37.46 -24.72
C VAL A 31 6.46 37.54 -23.40
N PHE A 32 6.14 38.77 -22.93
CA PHE A 32 5.36 38.94 -21.71
C PHE A 32 3.94 38.36 -21.83
N ASN A 33 3.26 38.61 -22.95
CA ASN A 33 1.95 38.02 -23.20
C ASN A 33 2.01 36.50 -23.30
N ALA A 34 3.05 35.94 -23.95
CA ALA A 34 3.26 34.50 -24.00
C ALA A 34 3.45 33.89 -22.61
N ILE A 35 4.23 34.51 -21.73
CA ILE A 35 4.41 34.10 -20.35
C ILE A 35 3.08 34.12 -19.58
N ILE A 36 2.29 35.16 -19.73
CA ILE A 36 0.96 35.29 -19.09
C ILE A 36 0.05 34.14 -19.58
N ILE A 37 -0.01 33.92 -20.90
CA ILE A 37 -0.83 32.83 -21.47
C ILE A 37 -0.40 31.48 -20.91
N ILE A 38 0.90 31.19 -20.82
CA ILE A 38 1.42 29.94 -20.24
C ILE A 38 0.98 29.81 -18.77
N ILE A 39 1.14 30.87 -17.96
CA ILE A 39 0.73 30.84 -16.55
C ILE A 39 -0.77 30.58 -16.42
N VAL A 40 -1.60 31.29 -17.20
CA VAL A 40 -3.06 31.12 -17.17
C VAL A 40 -3.43 29.69 -17.60
N THR A 41 -2.79 29.15 -18.63
CA THR A 41 -3.02 27.77 -19.08
C THR A 41 -2.67 26.76 -17.98
N ILE A 42 -1.55 26.93 -17.29
CA ILE A 42 -1.14 26.08 -16.17
C ILE A 42 -2.16 26.16 -15.02
N LEU A 43 -2.65 27.36 -14.68
CA LEU A 43 -3.67 27.54 -13.65
C LEU A 43 -5.00 26.84 -14.02
N ILE A 44 -5.44 26.99 -15.26
CA ILE A 44 -6.65 26.32 -15.75
C ILE A 44 -6.45 24.79 -15.68
N ALA A 45 -5.31 24.28 -16.14
CA ALA A 45 -4.99 22.85 -16.06
C ALA A 45 -4.98 22.35 -14.60
N ALA A 46 -4.40 23.13 -13.68
CA ALA A 46 -4.38 22.78 -12.25
C ALA A 46 -5.80 22.70 -11.66
N VAL A 47 -6.70 23.64 -12.02
CA VAL A 47 -8.10 23.63 -11.59
C VAL A 47 -8.83 22.40 -12.15
N ILE A 48 -8.61 22.06 -13.42
CA ILE A 48 -9.22 20.87 -14.04
C ILE A 48 -8.72 19.60 -13.34
N ILE A 49 -7.42 19.47 -13.10
CA ILE A 49 -6.83 18.32 -12.40
C ILE A 49 -7.40 18.21 -10.98
N TRP A 50 -7.48 19.33 -10.25
CA TRP A 50 -8.08 19.36 -8.92
C TRP A 50 -9.55 18.91 -8.95
N TRP A 51 -10.34 19.42 -9.89
CA TRP A 51 -11.75 19.01 -10.05
C TRP A 51 -11.89 17.52 -10.33
N GLN A 52 -11.08 16.98 -11.24
CA GLN A 52 -11.12 15.58 -11.62
C GLN A 52 -10.71 14.65 -10.47
N LEU A 53 -9.71 15.02 -9.68
CA LEU A 53 -9.22 14.18 -8.59
C LEU A 53 -10.13 14.24 -7.36
N TYR A 54 -10.53 15.41 -6.90
CA TYR A 54 -11.23 15.55 -5.62
C TYR A 54 -12.75 15.51 -5.75
N PRO A 55 -13.44 16.39 -6.48
CA PRO A 55 -14.90 16.33 -6.65
C PRO A 55 -15.36 15.17 -7.50
N ALA A 56 -14.76 14.97 -8.68
CA ALA A 56 -15.18 13.92 -9.63
C ALA A 56 -14.63 12.54 -9.30
N GLN A 57 -13.57 12.45 -8.48
CA GLN A 57 -12.89 11.20 -8.08
C GLN A 57 -12.60 10.29 -9.28
N ASN A 58 -12.01 10.88 -10.33
CA ASN A 58 -11.72 10.17 -11.57
C ASN A 58 -10.62 9.11 -11.33
N THR A 59 -10.94 7.85 -11.61
CA THR A 59 -10.07 6.69 -11.38
C THR A 59 -9.39 6.19 -12.64
N SER A 60 -9.42 6.96 -13.75
CA SER A 60 -8.84 6.52 -15.01
C SER A 60 -7.33 6.36 -14.94
N THR A 61 -6.78 5.50 -15.80
CA THR A 61 -5.33 5.23 -15.91
C THR A 61 -4.53 6.52 -16.19
N PHE A 62 -5.14 7.51 -16.88
CA PHE A 62 -4.50 8.79 -17.10
C PHE A 62 -4.21 9.52 -15.78
N PHE A 63 -5.21 9.65 -14.89
CA PHE A 63 -5.03 10.31 -13.60
C PHE A 63 -4.14 9.51 -12.65
N TYR A 64 -4.19 8.19 -12.72
CA TYR A 64 -3.23 7.35 -12.00
C TYR A 64 -1.78 7.66 -12.40
N ARG A 65 -1.48 7.68 -13.72
CA ARG A 65 -0.13 8.02 -14.21
C ARG A 65 0.27 9.45 -13.85
N LEU A 66 -0.66 10.40 -13.96
CA LEU A 66 -0.44 11.80 -13.61
C LEU A 66 -0.08 11.97 -12.13
N THR A 67 -0.79 11.29 -11.22
CA THR A 67 -0.55 11.35 -9.77
C THR A 67 0.72 10.63 -9.32
N ARG A 68 1.31 9.78 -10.15
CA ARG A 68 2.66 9.23 -9.92
C ARG A 68 3.76 10.29 -10.13
N ILE A 69 3.53 11.23 -11.03
CA ILE A 69 4.47 12.33 -11.34
C ILE A 69 4.20 13.52 -10.42
N LEU A 70 2.94 13.87 -10.23
CA LEU A 70 2.50 14.94 -9.35
C LEU A 70 2.10 14.36 -7.99
N PRO A 71 2.90 14.56 -6.93
CA PRO A 71 2.65 13.98 -5.61
C PRO A 71 1.49 14.69 -4.88
N VAL A 72 0.27 14.57 -5.43
CA VAL A 72 -0.94 15.11 -4.80
C VAL A 72 -1.44 14.17 -3.70
N PRO A 73 -1.84 14.67 -2.53
CA PRO A 73 -2.32 13.83 -1.44
C PRO A 73 -3.80 13.48 -1.60
N VAL A 74 -4.20 12.24 -1.27
CA VAL A 74 -5.61 11.82 -1.11
C VAL A 74 -6.10 12.00 0.32
N ALA A 75 -5.16 11.95 1.27
CA ALA A 75 -5.39 12.13 2.71
C ALA A 75 -4.09 12.57 3.39
N THR A 76 -4.18 12.88 4.68
CA THR A 76 -3.01 12.98 5.56
C THR A 76 -3.22 12.11 6.80
N VAL A 77 -2.13 11.56 7.34
CA VAL A 77 -2.12 10.79 8.58
C VAL A 77 -0.97 11.26 9.47
N ASP A 78 -1.31 11.82 10.62
CA ASP A 78 -0.35 12.36 11.60
C ASP A 78 0.73 13.26 10.95
N GLY A 79 0.30 14.12 10.01
CA GLY A 79 1.14 15.03 9.25
C GLY A 79 1.84 14.45 8.01
N ALA A 80 1.80 13.13 7.80
CA ALA A 80 2.33 12.50 6.60
C ALA A 80 1.30 12.52 5.46
N GLN A 81 1.74 12.82 4.23
CA GLN A 81 0.87 12.88 3.06
C GLN A 81 0.67 11.48 2.46
N VAL A 82 -0.59 11.06 2.33
CA VAL A 82 -1.01 9.83 1.65
C VAL A 82 -1.12 10.13 0.16
N LYS A 83 -0.28 9.50 -0.66
CA LYS A 83 -0.25 9.76 -2.11
C LYS A 83 -1.52 9.27 -2.79
N TYR A 84 -2.06 10.10 -3.66
CA TYR A 84 -3.25 9.74 -4.46
C TYR A 84 -2.97 8.54 -5.38
N SER A 85 -1.74 8.44 -5.91
CA SER A 85 -1.30 7.31 -6.74
C SER A 85 -1.40 5.95 -6.03
N ASP A 86 -1.08 5.90 -4.73
CA ASP A 86 -1.12 4.64 -3.97
C ASP A 86 -2.57 4.18 -3.74
N TYR A 87 -3.46 5.14 -3.47
CA TYR A 87 -4.90 4.88 -3.43
C TYR A 87 -5.44 4.37 -4.77
N LEU A 88 -5.12 5.06 -5.88
CA LEU A 88 -5.59 4.66 -7.21
C LEU A 88 -5.02 3.31 -7.65
N MET A 89 -3.76 3.01 -7.32
CA MET A 89 -3.14 1.72 -7.61
C MET A 89 -3.91 0.60 -6.92
N SER A 90 -4.14 0.71 -5.62
CA SER A 90 -4.89 -0.29 -4.85
C SER A 90 -6.33 -0.45 -5.34
N LEU A 91 -7.00 0.66 -5.62
CA LEU A 91 -8.37 0.66 -6.15
C LEU A 91 -8.45 0.00 -7.53
N SER A 92 -7.53 0.36 -8.45
CA SER A 92 -7.50 -0.20 -9.81
C SER A 92 -7.28 -1.71 -9.79
N GLY A 93 -6.35 -2.21 -8.98
CA GLY A 93 -6.12 -3.65 -8.84
C GLY A 93 -7.33 -4.39 -8.27
N SER A 94 -7.98 -3.82 -7.25
CA SER A 94 -9.21 -4.40 -6.70
C SER A 94 -10.35 -4.41 -7.71
N GLN A 95 -10.52 -3.35 -8.51
CA GLN A 95 -11.50 -3.30 -9.60
C GLN A 95 -11.20 -4.35 -10.68
N HIS A 96 -9.94 -4.45 -11.09
CA HIS A 96 -9.50 -5.41 -12.08
C HIS A 96 -9.78 -6.86 -11.61
N TYR A 97 -9.46 -7.17 -10.37
CA TYR A 97 -9.74 -8.48 -9.76
C TYR A 97 -11.25 -8.81 -9.78
N LEU A 98 -12.10 -7.88 -9.35
CA LEU A 98 -13.55 -8.09 -9.36
C LEU A 98 -14.09 -8.33 -10.78
N GLN A 99 -13.57 -7.62 -11.78
CA GLN A 99 -13.99 -7.77 -13.17
C GLN A 99 -13.49 -9.07 -13.81
N GLN A 100 -12.19 -9.38 -13.63
CA GLN A 100 -11.54 -10.49 -14.33
C GLN A 100 -11.73 -11.82 -13.63
N SER A 101 -11.55 -11.85 -12.31
CA SER A 101 -11.59 -13.09 -11.54
C SER A 101 -13.00 -13.43 -11.04
N GLU A 102 -13.73 -12.44 -10.55
CA GLU A 102 -15.09 -12.65 -10.05
C GLU A 102 -16.18 -12.38 -11.10
N ARG A 103 -15.79 -11.88 -12.28
CA ARG A 103 -16.69 -11.56 -13.40
C ARG A 103 -17.86 -10.67 -12.98
N LEU A 104 -17.64 -9.79 -12.00
CA LEU A 104 -18.65 -8.90 -11.48
C LEU A 104 -18.92 -7.76 -12.47
N ASN A 105 -20.20 -7.54 -12.81
CA ASN A 105 -20.60 -6.34 -13.54
C ASN A 105 -20.59 -5.14 -12.58
N LEU A 106 -19.60 -4.25 -12.73
CA LEU A 106 -19.43 -3.09 -11.86
C LEU A 106 -20.54 -2.04 -12.01
N ASP A 107 -21.32 -2.06 -13.11
CA ASP A 107 -22.44 -1.13 -13.33
C ASP A 107 -23.73 -1.59 -12.64
N SER A 108 -23.81 -2.84 -12.21
CA SER A 108 -24.93 -3.38 -11.44
C SER A 108 -25.00 -2.75 -10.05
N ASP A 109 -26.14 -2.84 -9.38
CA ASP A 109 -26.30 -2.31 -8.01
C ASP A 109 -25.39 -3.01 -7.02
N ASP A 110 -25.11 -4.30 -7.24
CA ASP A 110 -24.15 -5.05 -6.43
C ASP A 110 -22.72 -4.59 -6.73
N GLY A 111 -22.37 -4.44 -8.01
CA GLY A 111 -21.09 -3.90 -8.44
C GLY A 111 -20.82 -2.51 -7.86
N LYS A 112 -21.78 -1.62 -7.86
CA LYS A 112 -21.67 -0.28 -7.26
C LYS A 112 -21.43 -0.35 -5.74
N ARG A 113 -22.09 -1.27 -5.02
CA ARG A 113 -21.82 -1.50 -3.59
C ARG A 113 -20.39 -1.99 -3.36
N GLN A 114 -19.92 -2.93 -4.19
CA GLN A 114 -18.55 -3.44 -4.11
C GLN A 114 -17.52 -2.35 -4.42
N ILE A 115 -17.79 -1.48 -5.40
CA ILE A 115 -16.92 -0.32 -5.69
C ILE A 115 -16.77 0.59 -4.48
N GLU A 116 -17.86 0.93 -3.79
CA GLU A 116 -17.78 1.77 -2.58
C GLU A 116 -16.98 1.08 -1.46
N PHE A 117 -17.14 -0.23 -1.30
CA PHE A 117 -16.37 -1.02 -0.35
C PHE A 117 -14.88 -1.01 -0.66
N ILE A 118 -14.48 -1.33 -1.91
CA ILE A 118 -13.05 -1.35 -2.29
C ILE A 118 -12.41 0.04 -2.30
N LYS A 119 -13.17 1.12 -2.58
CA LYS A 119 -12.70 2.49 -2.40
C LYS A 119 -12.30 2.77 -0.94
N ARG A 120 -13.15 2.38 0.00
CA ARG A 120 -12.85 2.53 1.43
C ARG A 120 -11.63 1.71 1.82
N GLN A 121 -11.60 0.45 1.41
CA GLN A 121 -10.47 -0.45 1.69
C GLN A 121 -9.14 0.08 1.10
N ALA A 122 -9.17 0.58 -0.13
CA ALA A 122 -7.99 1.16 -0.79
C ALA A 122 -7.48 2.41 -0.05
N LEU A 123 -8.40 3.28 0.40
CA LEU A 123 -8.04 4.49 1.14
C LEU A 123 -7.48 4.15 2.52
N ASP A 124 -8.14 3.26 3.26
CA ASP A 124 -7.68 2.81 4.58
C ASP A 124 -6.31 2.12 4.49
N GLY A 125 -6.12 1.28 3.45
CA GLY A 125 -4.83 0.65 3.17
C GLY A 125 -3.73 1.66 2.89
N ALA A 126 -3.99 2.65 2.03
CA ALA A 126 -3.01 3.70 1.70
C ALA A 126 -2.65 4.57 2.94
N ILE A 127 -3.63 4.86 3.79
CA ILE A 127 -3.42 5.57 5.07
C ILE A 127 -2.55 4.73 6.01
N ALA A 128 -2.87 3.45 6.18
CA ALA A 128 -2.14 2.53 7.04
C ALA A 128 -0.69 2.35 6.59
N ASP A 129 -0.48 2.17 5.28
CA ASP A 129 0.87 2.04 4.71
C ASP A 129 1.69 3.32 4.89
N THR A 130 1.11 4.50 4.63
CA THR A 130 1.79 5.78 4.84
C THR A 130 2.15 6.00 6.31
N TYR A 131 1.28 5.62 7.23
CA TYR A 131 1.58 5.69 8.66
C TYR A 131 2.70 4.73 9.05
N ALA A 132 2.70 3.52 8.50
CA ALA A 132 3.79 2.56 8.71
C ALA A 132 5.12 3.09 8.16
N GLU A 133 5.13 3.67 6.95
CA GLU A 133 6.33 4.28 6.36
C GLU A 133 6.89 5.42 7.24
N LYS A 134 6.01 6.25 7.83
CA LYS A 134 6.41 7.30 8.78
C LYS A 134 7.12 6.70 9.99
N ILE A 135 6.50 5.71 10.65
CA ILE A 135 7.10 5.04 11.81
C ILE A 135 8.41 4.33 11.44
N ALA A 136 8.44 3.66 10.29
CA ALA A 136 9.63 2.98 9.80
C ALA A 136 10.80 3.96 9.65
N LYS A 137 10.55 5.14 9.08
CA LYS A 137 11.57 6.21 8.96
C LYS A 137 12.04 6.71 10.32
N GLU A 138 11.14 6.92 11.26
CA GLU A 138 11.46 7.36 12.63
C GLU A 138 12.29 6.34 13.41
N LYS A 139 12.04 5.05 13.17
CA LYS A 139 12.72 3.93 13.85
C LYS A 139 13.90 3.34 13.07
N GLY A 140 14.20 3.85 11.86
CA GLY A 140 15.27 3.32 11.02
C GLY A 140 15.01 1.92 10.47
N ILE A 141 13.74 1.54 10.32
CA ILE A 141 13.33 0.25 9.73
C ILE A 141 13.42 0.36 8.21
N THR A 142 14.19 -0.51 7.58
CA THR A 142 14.32 -0.58 6.12
C THR A 142 14.03 -1.98 5.63
N ILE A 143 13.33 -2.09 4.51
CA ILE A 143 13.10 -3.34 3.79
C ILE A 143 14.01 -3.35 2.57
N THR A 144 14.81 -4.40 2.43
CA THR A 144 15.74 -4.58 1.32
C THR A 144 15.05 -5.22 0.12
N ASP A 145 15.58 -4.99 -1.10
CA ASP A 145 15.11 -5.65 -2.32
C ASP A 145 15.15 -7.17 -2.19
N LYS A 146 16.18 -7.70 -1.52
CA LYS A 146 16.27 -9.15 -1.25
C LYS A 146 15.06 -9.68 -0.47
N GLN A 147 14.55 -8.94 0.52
CA GLN A 147 13.36 -9.37 1.26
C GLN A 147 12.11 -9.39 0.37
N VAL A 148 11.99 -8.44 -0.56
CA VAL A 148 10.92 -8.44 -1.58
C VAL A 148 11.07 -9.63 -2.51
N ASP A 149 12.30 -9.90 -3.00
CA ASP A 149 12.61 -11.03 -3.86
C ASP A 149 12.31 -12.38 -3.18
N ASP A 150 12.64 -12.51 -1.90
CA ASP A 150 12.37 -13.72 -1.10
C ASP A 150 10.85 -14.01 -1.01
N VAL A 151 10.01 -12.97 -0.87
CA VAL A 151 8.54 -13.12 -0.89
C VAL A 151 8.05 -13.56 -2.26
N ILE A 152 8.52 -12.93 -3.34
CA ILE A 152 8.18 -13.31 -4.71
C ILE A 152 8.62 -14.76 -4.97
N ALA A 153 9.87 -15.10 -4.63
CA ALA A 153 10.42 -16.44 -4.82
C ALA A 153 9.62 -17.52 -4.07
N SER A 154 9.07 -17.20 -2.90
CA SER A 154 8.19 -18.11 -2.17
C SER A 154 6.85 -18.31 -2.88
N SER A 155 6.33 -17.27 -3.52
CA SER A 155 5.07 -17.29 -4.26
C SER A 155 5.15 -18.05 -5.60
N LEU A 156 6.38 -18.28 -6.13
CA LEU A 156 6.58 -19.11 -7.32
C LEU A 156 6.29 -20.61 -7.07
N ASN A 157 6.25 -21.05 -5.82
CA ASN A 157 5.93 -22.42 -5.46
C ASN A 157 4.40 -22.57 -5.35
N THR A 158 3.80 -23.26 -6.32
CA THR A 158 2.35 -23.52 -6.38
C THR A 158 2.04 -24.98 -6.05
N VAL A 159 0.75 -25.28 -5.92
CA VAL A 159 0.26 -26.67 -5.74
C VAL A 159 0.70 -27.58 -6.90
N SER A 160 0.76 -27.02 -8.11
CA SER A 160 1.14 -27.72 -9.34
C SER A 160 2.65 -27.76 -9.59
N GLY A 161 3.46 -27.23 -8.68
CA GLY A 161 4.91 -27.14 -8.80
C GLY A 161 5.40 -25.69 -8.89
N ARG A 162 6.72 -25.53 -9.12
CA ARG A 162 7.33 -24.19 -9.25
C ARG A 162 7.10 -23.63 -10.65
N ILE A 163 6.55 -22.42 -10.73
CA ILE A 163 6.39 -21.66 -11.98
C ILE A 163 7.58 -20.73 -12.20
N SER A 164 7.78 -20.27 -13.46
CA SER A 164 8.79 -19.24 -13.77
C SER A 164 8.34 -17.86 -13.32
N GLN A 165 9.32 -16.93 -13.25
CA GLN A 165 9.04 -15.53 -12.93
C GLN A 165 8.09 -14.90 -13.97
N ASP A 166 8.33 -15.14 -15.27
CA ASP A 166 7.50 -14.59 -16.35
C ASP A 166 6.03 -15.03 -16.23
N VAL A 167 5.80 -16.33 -15.95
CA VAL A 167 4.44 -16.84 -15.73
C VAL A 167 3.78 -16.21 -14.49
N TYR A 168 4.54 -15.97 -13.45
CA TYR A 168 4.06 -15.29 -12.27
C TYR A 168 3.67 -13.83 -12.55
N ASP A 169 4.54 -13.10 -13.27
CA ASP A 169 4.32 -11.71 -13.64
C ASP A 169 3.11 -11.56 -14.57
N ASP A 170 2.98 -12.43 -15.58
CA ASP A 170 1.82 -12.49 -16.47
C ASP A 170 0.53 -12.81 -15.71
N SER A 171 0.58 -13.75 -14.78
CA SER A 171 -0.55 -14.08 -13.91
C SER A 171 -0.95 -12.92 -13.02
N THR A 172 0.03 -12.22 -12.45
CA THR A 172 -0.20 -11.04 -11.61
C THR A 172 -0.85 -9.91 -12.41
N LEU A 173 -0.34 -9.64 -13.62
CA LEU A 173 -0.91 -8.64 -14.52
C LEU A 173 -2.34 -9.03 -14.96
N SER A 174 -2.56 -10.26 -15.36
CA SER A 174 -3.87 -10.72 -15.86
C SER A 174 -4.93 -10.81 -14.76
N THR A 175 -4.54 -11.20 -13.54
CA THR A 175 -5.47 -11.44 -12.42
C THR A 175 -5.69 -10.21 -11.56
N LEU A 176 -4.61 -9.48 -11.25
CA LEU A 176 -4.62 -8.34 -10.34
C LEU A 176 -4.46 -6.99 -11.05
N GLY A 177 -4.07 -6.98 -12.33
CA GLY A 177 -3.88 -5.76 -13.12
C GLY A 177 -2.61 -4.97 -12.76
N TYR A 178 -1.68 -5.56 -11.99
CA TYR A 178 -0.43 -4.92 -11.59
C TYR A 178 0.72 -5.32 -12.51
N THR A 179 1.54 -4.35 -12.89
CA THR A 179 2.86 -4.61 -13.42
C THR A 179 3.79 -5.20 -12.34
N SER A 180 4.87 -5.85 -12.73
CA SER A 180 5.87 -6.40 -11.80
C SER A 180 6.40 -5.34 -10.82
N ASP A 181 6.68 -4.12 -11.31
CA ASP A 181 7.15 -3.01 -10.47
C ASP A 181 6.10 -2.55 -9.46
N GLU A 182 4.84 -2.45 -9.88
CA GLU A 182 3.72 -2.09 -8.99
C GLU A 182 3.50 -3.15 -7.92
N TYR A 183 3.58 -4.42 -8.30
CA TYR A 183 3.41 -5.52 -7.36
C TYR A 183 4.57 -5.60 -6.37
N ARG A 184 5.82 -5.38 -6.82
CA ARG A 184 6.98 -5.24 -5.95
C ARG A 184 6.82 -4.11 -4.94
N HIS A 185 6.30 -2.96 -5.39
CA HIS A 185 6.01 -1.83 -4.51
C HIS A 185 4.96 -2.18 -3.44
N ILE A 186 3.90 -2.89 -3.81
CA ILE A 186 2.87 -3.38 -2.87
C ILE A 186 3.48 -4.32 -1.82
N ILE A 187 4.31 -5.29 -2.25
CA ILE A 187 5.01 -6.21 -1.34
C ILE A 187 5.91 -5.43 -0.39
N GLN A 188 6.71 -4.49 -0.89
CA GLN A 188 7.60 -3.67 -0.08
C GLN A 188 6.84 -2.92 1.01
N ARG A 189 5.74 -2.25 0.67
CA ARG A 189 4.90 -1.53 1.65
C ARG A 189 4.27 -2.46 2.68
N SER A 190 3.81 -3.62 2.24
CA SER A 190 3.28 -4.65 3.14
C SER A 190 4.34 -5.12 4.14
N LEU A 191 5.57 -5.36 3.68
CA LEU A 191 6.70 -5.74 4.54
C LEU A 191 7.09 -4.63 5.52
N VAL A 192 7.07 -3.37 5.09
CA VAL A 192 7.29 -2.22 5.99
C VAL A 192 6.23 -2.20 7.09
N ARG A 193 4.95 -2.32 6.73
CA ARG A 193 3.85 -2.34 7.69
C ARG A 193 3.96 -3.51 8.68
N GLN A 194 4.32 -4.69 8.20
CA GLN A 194 4.57 -5.85 9.05
C GLN A 194 5.73 -5.61 10.02
N ALA A 195 6.87 -5.14 9.51
CA ALA A 195 8.05 -4.87 10.33
C ALA A 195 7.74 -3.84 11.44
N VAL A 196 7.03 -2.78 11.09
CA VAL A 196 6.57 -1.76 12.04
C VAL A 196 5.61 -2.36 13.07
N ALA A 197 4.61 -3.15 12.65
CA ALA A 197 3.64 -3.75 13.56
C ALA A 197 4.34 -4.63 14.61
N TYR A 198 5.33 -5.44 14.22
CA TYR A 198 6.12 -6.24 15.14
C TYR A 198 7.01 -5.40 16.06
N GLU A 199 7.55 -4.29 15.57
CA GLU A 199 8.46 -3.42 16.34
C GLU A 199 7.73 -2.63 17.41
N ILE A 200 6.53 -2.13 17.13
CA ILE A 200 5.81 -1.28 18.07
C ILE A 200 4.94 -2.05 19.07
N ASP A 201 4.60 -3.32 18.79
CA ASP A 201 3.73 -4.10 19.69
C ASP A 201 4.52 -4.78 20.80
N THR A 202 4.91 -3.96 21.78
CA THR A 202 5.63 -4.42 22.97
C THR A 202 4.81 -5.35 23.85
N LYS A 203 3.45 -5.26 23.82
CA LYS A 203 2.57 -6.16 24.55
C LYS A 203 2.61 -7.57 23.96
N ALA A 204 2.52 -7.70 22.63
CA ALA A 204 2.63 -8.98 21.95
C ALA A 204 4.04 -9.59 22.12
N ALA A 205 5.11 -8.77 22.07
CA ALA A 205 6.47 -9.22 22.32
C ALA A 205 6.65 -9.75 23.76
N SER A 206 6.07 -9.07 24.73
CA SER A 206 6.08 -9.49 26.15
C SER A 206 5.26 -10.77 26.35
N ALA A 207 4.11 -10.90 25.68
CA ALA A 207 3.30 -12.12 25.72
C ALA A 207 4.06 -13.31 25.13
N LYS A 208 4.76 -13.13 24.00
CA LYS A 208 5.65 -14.15 23.43
C LYS A 208 6.72 -14.58 24.40
N LYS A 209 7.44 -13.63 25.02
CA LYS A 209 8.48 -13.92 26.01
C LYS A 209 7.95 -14.68 27.23
N ALA A 210 6.76 -14.28 27.73
CA ALA A 210 6.08 -14.98 28.82
C ALA A 210 5.69 -16.40 28.43
N ALA A 211 5.19 -16.60 27.20
CA ALA A 211 4.85 -17.91 26.67
C ALA A 211 6.09 -18.82 26.56
N GLU A 212 7.20 -18.31 26.01
CA GLU A 212 8.48 -19.03 25.91
C GLU A 212 8.98 -19.48 27.29
N SER A 213 8.85 -18.62 28.30
CA SER A 213 9.22 -18.98 29.67
C SER A 213 8.31 -20.07 30.27
N LEU A 214 7.02 -20.05 29.95
CA LEU A 214 6.05 -21.06 30.42
C LEU A 214 6.25 -22.44 29.81
N ILE A 215 6.78 -22.52 28.61
CA ILE A 215 7.04 -23.78 27.91
C ILE A 215 8.50 -24.24 28.01
N ALA A 216 9.36 -23.47 28.67
CA ALA A 216 10.77 -23.80 28.83
C ALA A 216 10.95 -25.17 29.48
N GLY A 217 11.65 -26.08 28.80
CA GLY A 217 11.87 -27.45 29.26
C GLY A 217 10.75 -28.44 29.00
N ALA A 218 9.59 -28.01 28.50
CA ALA A 218 8.48 -28.91 28.13
C ALA A 218 8.70 -29.48 26.72
N LYS A 219 8.68 -30.81 26.57
CA LYS A 219 8.79 -31.45 25.23
C LYS A 219 7.60 -31.19 24.34
N ASN A 220 6.37 -31.26 24.87
CA ASN A 220 5.11 -31.05 24.15
C ASN A 220 4.14 -30.24 25.04
N PRO A 221 4.27 -28.91 25.09
CA PRO A 221 3.40 -28.09 25.92
C PRO A 221 1.96 -28.11 25.39
N SER A 222 0.98 -28.11 26.29
CA SER A 222 -0.42 -27.99 25.92
C SER A 222 -0.72 -26.56 25.48
N LEU A 223 -1.10 -26.37 24.21
CA LEU A 223 -1.46 -25.04 23.69
C LEU A 223 -2.67 -24.45 24.43
N ILE A 224 -3.62 -25.30 24.84
CA ILE A 224 -4.81 -24.88 25.61
C ILE A 224 -4.41 -24.32 26.97
N THR A 225 -3.55 -25.03 27.69
CA THR A 225 -3.06 -24.57 28.99
C THR A 225 -2.26 -23.28 28.85
N LEU A 226 -1.39 -23.22 27.86
CA LEU A 226 -0.56 -22.04 27.57
C LEU A 226 -1.42 -20.81 27.25
N SER A 227 -2.45 -20.95 26.39
CA SER A 227 -3.38 -19.85 26.07
C SER A 227 -4.09 -19.34 27.33
N LYS A 228 -4.63 -20.23 28.17
CA LYS A 228 -5.28 -19.86 29.43
C LYS A 228 -4.34 -19.13 30.40
N GLN A 229 -3.09 -19.58 30.50
CA GLN A 229 -2.08 -18.95 31.35
C GLN A 229 -1.69 -17.56 30.84
N LEU A 230 -1.62 -17.36 29.53
CA LEU A 230 -1.38 -16.04 28.94
C LEU A 230 -2.55 -15.10 29.17
N GLN A 231 -3.77 -15.58 28.95
CA GLN A 231 -4.99 -14.80 29.19
C GLN A 231 -5.14 -14.39 30.67
N SER A 232 -4.82 -15.29 31.61
CA SER A 232 -4.85 -14.96 33.05
C SER A 232 -3.81 -13.89 33.44
N LYS A 233 -2.76 -13.71 32.64
CA LYS A 233 -1.76 -12.63 32.78
C LYS A 233 -2.14 -11.36 32.01
N GLY A 234 -3.34 -11.29 31.40
CA GLY A 234 -3.85 -10.12 30.65
C GLY A 234 -3.29 -10.01 29.22
N TYR A 235 -2.72 -11.08 28.66
CA TYR A 235 -2.27 -11.13 27.29
C TYR A 235 -3.35 -11.69 26.36
N ASP A 236 -3.43 -11.15 25.14
CA ASP A 236 -4.28 -11.70 24.11
C ASP A 236 -3.61 -12.95 23.51
N ALA A 237 -4.26 -14.09 23.65
CA ALA A 237 -3.83 -15.34 23.06
C ALA A 237 -5.04 -16.19 22.66
N SER A 238 -5.01 -16.74 21.45
CA SER A 238 -6.10 -17.56 20.93
C SER A 238 -5.56 -18.89 20.37
N ILE A 239 -6.43 -19.88 20.31
CA ILE A 239 -6.12 -21.18 19.73
C ILE A 239 -6.98 -21.38 18.50
N GLY A 240 -6.39 -22.00 17.49
CA GLY A 240 -7.09 -22.43 16.29
C GLY A 240 -6.58 -23.80 15.81
N ALA A 241 -7.26 -24.32 14.82
CA ALA A 241 -6.91 -25.54 14.13
C ALA A 241 -7.02 -25.31 12.62
N SER A 242 -6.07 -25.86 11.84
CA SER A 242 -6.07 -25.72 10.39
C SER A 242 -7.16 -26.57 9.72
N GLY A 243 -7.65 -27.64 10.37
CA GLY A 243 -8.25 -28.73 9.65
C GLY A 243 -7.23 -29.46 8.79
N LEU A 244 -7.68 -30.22 7.81
CA LEU A 244 -6.81 -30.88 6.84
C LEU A 244 -6.52 -29.92 5.67
N VAL A 245 -5.24 -29.54 5.50
CA VAL A 245 -4.80 -28.58 4.46
C VAL A 245 -3.71 -29.20 3.59
N PRO A 246 -3.58 -28.78 2.31
CA PRO A 246 -2.47 -29.19 1.46
C PRO A 246 -1.11 -28.72 2.03
N LYS A 247 -0.04 -29.48 1.80
CA LYS A 247 1.32 -29.08 2.18
C LYS A 247 1.82 -27.81 1.48
N THR A 248 1.16 -27.40 0.40
CA THR A 248 1.41 -26.18 -0.35
C THR A 248 0.55 -24.99 0.11
N ASN A 249 -0.19 -25.15 1.22
CA ASN A 249 -1.05 -24.07 1.72
C ASN A 249 -0.24 -22.85 2.13
N HIS A 250 -0.73 -21.67 1.74
CA HIS A 250 -0.14 -20.35 2.05
C HIS A 250 -0.92 -19.68 3.17
N ASP A 251 -0.54 -19.94 4.41
CA ASP A 251 -1.24 -19.53 5.63
C ASP A 251 -0.36 -18.73 6.60
N GLY A 252 0.49 -17.88 6.06
CA GLY A 252 1.39 -17.08 6.89
C GLY A 252 2.59 -17.86 7.43
N GLY A 253 2.91 -19.02 6.84
CA GLY A 253 4.05 -19.86 7.21
C GLY A 253 3.73 -20.96 8.20
N LEU A 254 2.46 -21.11 8.64
CA LEU A 254 2.06 -22.11 9.63
C LEU A 254 2.23 -23.52 9.08
N THR A 255 1.78 -23.76 7.85
CA THR A 255 1.95 -25.07 7.16
C THR A 255 3.42 -25.41 7.01
N GLN A 256 4.28 -24.47 6.61
CA GLN A 256 5.71 -24.67 6.45
C GLN A 256 6.39 -25.02 7.78
N GLU A 257 6.01 -24.37 8.87
CA GLU A 257 6.51 -24.73 10.20
C GLU A 257 5.99 -26.10 10.65
N ALA A 258 4.71 -26.40 10.42
CA ALA A 258 4.13 -27.70 10.76
C ALA A 258 4.82 -28.87 10.02
N MET A 259 5.23 -28.67 8.75
CA MET A 259 5.94 -29.69 7.96
C MET A 259 7.29 -30.10 8.55
N LYS A 260 7.94 -29.26 9.37
CA LYS A 260 9.22 -29.54 10.03
C LYS A 260 9.07 -30.41 11.27
N LEU A 261 7.82 -30.65 11.72
CA LEU A 261 7.53 -31.28 13.00
C LEU A 261 7.20 -32.77 12.84
N LYS A 262 7.46 -33.54 13.88
CA LYS A 262 6.91 -34.88 14.06
C LYS A 262 5.50 -34.80 14.67
N LYS A 263 4.71 -35.83 14.53
CA LYS A 263 3.36 -35.92 15.12
C LYS A 263 3.39 -35.54 16.60
N SER A 264 2.49 -34.67 17.02
CA SER A 264 2.36 -34.11 18.38
C SER A 264 3.49 -33.18 18.82
N GLN A 265 4.51 -32.97 18.01
CA GLN A 265 5.58 -32.01 18.31
C GLN A 265 5.07 -30.58 18.14
N VAL A 266 5.62 -29.69 18.98
CA VAL A 266 5.32 -28.25 18.97
C VAL A 266 6.53 -27.49 18.42
N SER A 267 6.30 -26.44 17.60
CA SER A 267 7.36 -25.59 17.05
C SER A 267 7.93 -24.63 18.12
N GLY A 268 8.95 -23.87 17.77
CA GLY A 268 9.24 -22.61 18.43
C GLY A 268 8.24 -21.52 18.03
N PHE A 269 8.27 -20.37 18.72
CA PHE A 269 7.51 -19.18 18.27
C PHE A 269 8.12 -18.58 17.01
N PHE A 270 7.29 -18.24 16.06
CA PHE A 270 7.71 -17.56 14.83
C PHE A 270 6.76 -16.40 14.50
N ARG A 271 7.22 -15.49 13.67
CA ARG A 271 6.41 -14.39 13.10
C ARG A 271 5.66 -14.91 11.89
N SER A 272 4.36 -14.62 11.78
CA SER A 272 3.64 -14.94 10.55
C SER A 272 4.11 -14.04 9.40
N THR A 273 4.12 -14.58 8.19
CA THR A 273 4.42 -13.81 6.97
C THR A 273 3.26 -12.90 6.56
N THR A 274 2.08 -13.04 7.18
CA THR A 274 0.95 -12.12 7.03
C THR A 274 1.06 -10.89 7.95
N GLY A 275 1.97 -10.92 8.92
CA GLY A 275 2.21 -9.79 9.82
C GLY A 275 1.13 -9.58 10.87
N ASP A 276 0.36 -10.61 11.19
CA ASP A 276 -0.80 -10.55 12.09
C ASP A 276 -0.55 -11.08 13.49
N GLY A 277 0.63 -11.66 13.76
CA GLY A 277 0.96 -12.15 15.10
C GLY A 277 2.15 -13.10 15.19
N TYR A 278 2.44 -13.48 16.43
CA TYR A 278 3.34 -14.59 16.72
C TYR A 278 2.55 -15.89 16.81
N TYR A 279 3.13 -16.94 16.28
CA TYR A 279 2.50 -18.26 16.24
C TYR A 279 3.38 -19.34 16.84
N LEU A 280 2.73 -20.36 17.38
CA LEU A 280 3.28 -21.61 17.84
C LEU A 280 2.37 -22.70 17.27
N VAL A 281 2.90 -23.65 16.52
CA VAL A 281 2.10 -24.72 15.88
C VAL A 281 2.41 -26.08 16.47
N GLN A 282 1.42 -26.97 16.50
CA GLN A 282 1.55 -28.36 16.89
C GLN A 282 1.02 -29.26 15.79
N LEU A 283 1.85 -30.11 15.21
CA LEU A 283 1.42 -31.06 14.19
C LEU A 283 0.47 -32.10 14.78
N VAL A 284 -0.73 -32.23 14.21
CA VAL A 284 -1.73 -33.23 14.60
C VAL A 284 -1.58 -34.48 13.73
N ASN A 285 -1.59 -34.31 12.40
CA ASN A 285 -1.45 -35.42 11.45
C ASN A 285 -0.78 -34.95 10.15
N SER A 286 -0.13 -35.86 9.43
CA SER A 286 0.49 -35.61 8.13
C SER A 286 0.39 -36.85 7.26
N THR A 287 -0.03 -36.65 6.02
CA THR A 287 0.00 -37.61 4.92
C THR A 287 1.04 -37.19 3.89
N ASP A 288 1.11 -37.81 2.74
CA ASP A 288 2.04 -37.44 1.66
C ASP A 288 1.74 -36.07 1.09
N THR A 289 0.45 -35.69 0.98
CA THR A 289 0.02 -34.44 0.31
C THR A 289 -0.61 -33.41 1.24
N GLN A 290 -1.08 -33.81 2.42
CA GLN A 290 -1.83 -32.98 3.35
C GLN A 290 -1.30 -33.09 4.77
N LEU A 291 -1.64 -32.11 5.61
CA LEU A 291 -1.39 -32.13 7.04
C LEU A 291 -2.48 -31.39 7.81
N SER A 292 -2.51 -31.60 9.12
CA SER A 292 -3.34 -30.82 10.03
C SER A 292 -2.54 -30.45 11.28
N TYR A 293 -2.80 -29.24 11.79
CA TYR A 293 -2.11 -28.73 12.98
C TYR A 293 -3.05 -27.87 13.81
N ASN A 294 -2.75 -27.79 15.10
CA ASN A 294 -3.29 -26.78 15.98
C ASN A 294 -2.27 -25.65 16.12
N PHE A 295 -2.74 -24.45 16.42
CA PHE A 295 -1.86 -23.32 16.65
C PHE A 295 -2.33 -22.44 17.82
N LEU A 296 -1.37 -21.81 18.47
CA LEU A 296 -1.60 -20.68 19.37
C LEU A 296 -1.15 -19.41 18.63
N ARG A 297 -1.99 -18.38 18.66
CA ARG A 297 -1.74 -17.05 18.10
C ARG A 297 -1.67 -16.01 19.20
N ILE A 298 -0.65 -15.18 19.18
CA ILE A 298 -0.55 -13.92 19.93
C ILE A 298 -0.68 -12.79 18.89
N PRO A 299 -1.84 -12.11 18.81
CA PRO A 299 -2.08 -11.12 17.76
C PRO A 299 -1.30 -9.83 17.98
N LEU A 300 -0.97 -9.14 16.88
CA LEU A 300 -0.51 -7.76 16.91
C LEU A 300 -1.71 -6.83 16.88
N THR A 301 -1.81 -5.95 17.85
CA THR A 301 -2.98 -5.06 18.03
C THR A 301 -2.61 -3.58 18.07
N MET A 302 -1.36 -3.25 18.45
CA MET A 302 -0.95 -1.89 18.74
C MET A 302 -1.03 -0.97 17.52
N PHE A 303 -0.64 -1.46 16.32
CA PHE A 303 -0.68 -0.66 15.10
C PHE A 303 -2.11 -0.19 14.77
N ASN A 304 -3.08 -1.10 14.81
CA ASN A 304 -4.47 -0.78 14.56
C ASN A 304 -5.08 0.13 15.67
N GLN A 305 -4.66 -0.07 16.93
CA GLN A 305 -5.07 0.81 18.02
C GLN A 305 -4.55 2.23 17.85
N GLN A 306 -3.30 2.40 17.40
CA GLN A 306 -2.73 3.71 17.09
C GLN A 306 -3.48 4.39 15.94
N LEU A 307 -3.77 3.69 14.84
CA LEU A 307 -4.56 4.24 13.73
C LEU A 307 -5.96 4.69 14.20
N LYS A 308 -6.62 3.87 15.02
CA LYS A 308 -7.91 4.22 15.60
C LYS A 308 -7.83 5.50 16.46
N THR A 309 -6.84 5.59 17.33
CA THR A 309 -6.58 6.78 18.15
C THR A 309 -6.30 8.02 17.31
N LEU A 310 -5.55 7.89 16.20
CA LEU A 310 -5.30 9.00 15.27
C LEU A 310 -6.59 9.46 14.59
N ALA A 311 -7.47 8.55 14.21
CA ALA A 311 -8.77 8.89 13.65
C ALA A 311 -9.67 9.62 14.66
N GLU A 312 -9.77 9.11 15.88
CA GLU A 312 -10.52 9.73 16.99
C GLU A 312 -10.01 11.13 17.34
N ASN A 313 -8.69 11.34 17.28
CA ASN A 313 -8.03 12.63 17.52
C ASN A 313 -8.02 13.55 16.29
N LYS A 314 -8.73 13.20 15.20
CA LYS A 314 -8.79 13.98 13.94
C LYS A 314 -7.43 14.24 13.31
N LYS A 315 -6.46 13.34 13.53
CA LYS A 315 -5.14 13.37 12.92
C LYS A 315 -5.09 12.65 11.57
N ILE A 316 -6.19 12.06 11.14
CA ILE A 316 -6.42 11.55 9.80
C ILE A 316 -7.39 12.51 9.11
N GLN A 317 -6.98 13.10 7.98
CA GLN A 317 -7.80 14.01 7.18
C GLN A 317 -7.89 13.48 5.76
N GLU A 318 -9.09 13.16 5.33
CA GLU A 318 -9.38 12.67 3.98
C GLU A 318 -9.80 13.85 3.09
N TYR A 319 -9.27 13.90 1.86
CA TYR A 319 -9.56 14.96 0.90
C TYR A 319 -10.58 14.56 -0.15
N ILE A 320 -10.98 13.28 -0.17
CA ILE A 320 -12.06 12.74 -0.99
C ILE A 320 -13.18 12.21 -0.09
N SER A 321 -14.41 12.24 -0.59
CA SER A 321 -15.55 11.67 0.12
C SER A 321 -15.72 10.20 -0.25
N VAL A 322 -15.35 9.30 0.66
CA VAL A 322 -15.56 7.86 0.51
C VAL A 322 -16.50 7.41 1.64
N LYS A 323 -17.56 6.66 1.26
CA LYS A 323 -18.53 6.18 2.24
C LYS A 323 -17.85 5.31 3.30
N GLN A 324 -18.19 5.55 4.55
CA GLN A 324 -17.82 4.66 5.65
C GLN A 324 -18.64 3.37 5.50
N THR A 325 -17.96 2.30 5.15
CA THR A 325 -18.58 0.97 5.20
C THR A 325 -18.49 0.51 6.64
N SER A 326 -19.60 0.04 7.21
CA SER A 326 -19.69 -0.38 8.61
C SER A 326 -18.48 -1.25 8.99
N SER A 327 -17.75 -0.75 9.93
CA SER A 327 -16.41 -1.06 10.35
C SER A 327 -16.21 -2.50 10.84
N GLU A 328 -15.95 -3.44 9.95
CA GLU A 328 -15.34 -4.73 10.32
C GLU A 328 -13.87 -4.88 9.86
N ILE A 329 -13.32 -3.91 9.11
CA ILE A 329 -11.99 -4.05 8.47
C ILE A 329 -10.83 -3.76 9.43
N ILE A 330 -11.06 -3.14 10.57
CA ILE A 330 -10.04 -2.99 11.62
C ILE A 330 -9.93 -4.27 12.49
N ARG A 331 -10.73 -5.30 12.22
CA ARG A 331 -10.77 -6.55 13.01
C ARG A 331 -10.18 -7.79 12.32
N ARG A 332 -9.47 -7.63 11.18
CA ARG A 332 -8.76 -8.77 10.58
C ARG A 332 -7.27 -8.52 10.45
#